data_cc3b45039bbf95b02c7b556a87190708
#
_entry.id   cc3b45039bbf95b02c7b556a87190708
#
_cell.length_a   1.000
_cell.length_b   1.000
_cell.length_c   1.000
_cell.angle_alpha   90.00
_cell.angle_beta   90.00
_cell.angle_gamma   90.00
#
_symmetry.space_group_name_H-M   'P 1'
#
loop_
_entity.id
_entity.type
_entity.pdbx_description
1 polymer ?
#
loop_
_entity_poly.entity_id
_entity_poly.type
_entity_poly.pdbx_seq_one_letter_code
_entity_poly.pdbx_strand_id
1 'polypeptide(L)'
;MQKTDRNHIRPSVGDKTLTVSVILITALFALVVFIPLWNIVVSSFSDVNAVLGGRVSLWPVDFSLDGYNAVLSNKDVGTGYLNTLAYTVIGTIVNISVTMICAYPLTRRELPFRGLIMFLFTFTMFFGGGLIASYLNISNLHMINTFWVMILPGAMSVYNMVLARTFIQSSIPNDLMEAARIDGCSYTRYFFKIVLPLSPAILAVLALNYAVGHWNSYFSALIYLRDRSRFPLQLFLREILIANTIDDSLLVDPESNEIRQGLADVLKYALIVISTLPVLCFYPFAQRYFMQGIMIGSLKG
;
A
#
# COMPACT_ATOMS: atom_id res chain seq x y z
N MET A 1 11.36 15.28 -42.23
CA MET A 1 10.92 16.11 -41.09
C MET A 1 9.59 16.76 -41.47
N GLN A 2 8.46 16.08 -41.25
CA GLN A 2 7.13 16.67 -41.41
C GLN A 2 6.65 17.18 -40.06
N LYS A 3 6.52 18.48 -39.92
CA LYS A 3 5.82 19.14 -38.81
C LYS A 3 4.35 18.80 -38.96
N THR A 4 3.85 17.90 -38.08
CA THR A 4 2.42 17.69 -37.90
C THR A 4 1.85 18.95 -37.24
N ASP A 5 1.19 19.80 -38.02
CA ASP A 5 0.32 20.88 -37.53
C ASP A 5 -0.79 20.22 -36.65
N ARG A 6 -0.62 20.27 -35.35
CA ARG A 6 -1.72 19.99 -34.41
C ARG A 6 -2.70 21.15 -34.58
N ASN A 7 -3.82 20.90 -35.27
CA ASN A 7 -4.98 21.76 -35.23
C ASN A 7 -5.40 22.00 -33.76
N HIS A 8 -4.94 23.11 -33.20
CA HIS A 8 -5.36 23.57 -31.87
C HIS A 8 -6.79 24.07 -32.03
N ILE A 9 -7.78 23.20 -31.75
CA ILE A 9 -9.18 23.60 -31.60
C ILE A 9 -9.22 24.61 -30.45
N ARG A 10 -9.55 25.86 -30.76
CA ARG A 10 -9.67 26.91 -29.75
C ARG A 10 -10.80 26.54 -28.78
N PRO A 11 -10.53 26.42 -27.46
CA PRO A 11 -11.58 26.05 -26.51
C PRO A 11 -12.69 27.11 -26.54
N SER A 12 -13.93 26.64 -26.61
CA SER A 12 -15.13 27.46 -26.49
C SER A 12 -15.18 28.17 -25.11
N VAL A 13 -15.97 29.23 -24.99
CA VAL A 13 -16.21 29.88 -23.67
C VAL A 13 -16.76 28.85 -22.68
N GLY A 14 -17.67 27.98 -23.12
CA GLY A 14 -18.20 26.87 -22.28
C GLY A 14 -17.10 25.92 -21.82
N ASP A 15 -16.16 25.54 -22.68
CA ASP A 15 -15.03 24.64 -22.33
C ASP A 15 -14.12 25.29 -21.27
N LYS A 16 -13.87 26.60 -21.40
CA LYS A 16 -13.06 27.34 -20.43
C LYS A 16 -13.75 27.40 -19.06
N THR A 17 -15.04 27.69 -19.05
CA THR A 17 -15.84 27.76 -17.82
C THR A 17 -15.85 26.38 -17.13
N LEU A 18 -16.09 25.30 -17.88
CA LEU A 18 -16.05 23.95 -17.37
C LEU A 18 -14.67 23.60 -16.80
N THR A 19 -13.60 23.91 -17.53
CA THR A 19 -12.22 23.65 -17.08
C THR A 19 -11.91 24.41 -15.78
N VAL A 20 -12.28 25.70 -15.70
CA VAL A 20 -12.07 26.51 -14.48
C VAL A 20 -12.89 25.93 -13.31
N SER A 21 -14.15 25.57 -13.54
CA SER A 21 -15.00 24.97 -12.50
C SER A 21 -14.41 23.65 -11.98
N VAL A 22 -13.95 22.77 -12.87
CA VAL A 22 -13.28 21.51 -12.48
C VAL A 22 -12.02 21.77 -11.68
N ILE A 23 -11.18 22.72 -12.10
CA ILE A 23 -9.97 23.09 -11.37
C ILE A 23 -10.30 23.61 -9.97
N LEU A 24 -11.28 24.51 -9.87
CA LEU A 24 -11.69 25.08 -8.56
C LEU A 24 -12.25 24.02 -7.62
N ILE A 25 -13.12 23.13 -8.10
CA ILE A 25 -13.69 22.04 -7.30
C ILE A 25 -12.58 21.08 -6.85
N THR A 26 -11.68 20.71 -7.77
CA THR A 26 -10.56 19.81 -7.45
C THR A 26 -9.59 20.45 -6.46
N ALA A 27 -9.27 21.73 -6.63
CA ALA A 27 -8.41 22.48 -5.71
C ALA A 27 -9.03 22.60 -4.32
N LEU A 28 -10.34 22.91 -4.25
CA LEU A 28 -11.06 22.97 -2.98
C LEU A 28 -11.04 21.62 -2.26
N PHE A 29 -11.32 20.53 -2.98
CA PHE A 29 -11.27 19.18 -2.43
C PHE A 29 -9.86 18.82 -1.94
N ALA A 30 -8.84 19.16 -2.73
CA ALA A 30 -7.43 18.93 -2.35
C ALA A 30 -7.08 19.71 -1.07
N LEU A 31 -7.50 20.96 -0.93
CA LEU A 31 -7.29 21.75 0.29
C LEU A 31 -7.97 21.15 1.52
N VAL A 32 -9.23 20.72 1.40
CA VAL A 32 -9.97 20.07 2.50
C VAL A 32 -9.24 18.82 3.00
N VAL A 33 -8.66 18.03 2.10
CA VAL A 33 -7.89 16.83 2.46
C VAL A 33 -6.49 17.19 2.99
N PHE A 34 -5.85 18.21 2.43
CA PHE A 34 -4.49 18.59 2.77
C PHE A 34 -4.38 19.25 4.16
N ILE A 35 -5.35 20.09 4.55
CA ILE A 35 -5.32 20.83 5.82
C ILE A 35 -5.12 19.90 7.04
N PRO A 36 -5.93 18.82 7.24
CA PRO A 36 -5.74 17.95 8.40
C PRO A 36 -4.41 17.18 8.34
N LEU A 37 -3.94 16.80 7.16
CA LEU A 37 -2.63 16.13 7.01
C LEU A 37 -1.49 17.09 7.33
N TRP A 38 -1.59 18.35 6.89
CA TRP A 38 -0.63 19.39 7.22
C TRP A 38 -0.60 19.68 8.72
N ASN A 39 -1.77 19.74 9.37
CA ASN A 39 -1.86 19.92 10.81
C ASN A 39 -1.11 18.81 11.58
N ILE A 40 -1.22 17.53 11.16
CA ILE A 40 -0.45 16.42 11.75
C ILE A 40 1.05 16.68 11.66
N VAL A 41 1.53 17.13 10.50
CA VAL A 41 2.96 17.42 10.29
C VAL A 41 3.41 18.58 11.17
N VAL A 42 2.63 19.67 11.21
CA VAL A 42 2.94 20.85 12.02
C VAL A 42 2.92 20.53 13.52
N SER A 43 1.94 19.77 13.97
CA SER A 43 1.84 19.31 15.36
C SER A 43 3.00 18.42 15.78
N SER A 44 3.54 17.60 14.87
CA SER A 44 4.69 16.74 15.19
C SER A 44 5.99 17.50 15.47
N PHE A 45 6.07 18.77 15.05
CA PHE A 45 7.21 19.67 15.27
C PHE A 45 6.92 20.77 16.31
N SER A 46 5.80 20.70 17.02
CA SER A 46 5.38 21.69 17.99
C SER A 46 5.57 21.21 19.42
N ASP A 47 5.73 22.16 20.35
CA ASP A 47 5.78 21.86 21.79
C ASP A 47 4.48 21.20 22.28
N VAL A 48 4.62 20.33 23.29
CA VAL A 48 3.53 19.58 23.91
C VAL A 48 2.40 20.48 24.39
N ASN A 49 2.74 21.57 25.11
CA ASN A 49 1.76 22.50 25.68
C ASN A 49 1.04 23.33 24.60
N ALA A 50 1.73 23.60 23.48
CA ALA A 50 1.11 24.28 22.34
C ALA A 50 0.09 23.38 21.62
N VAL A 51 0.38 22.09 21.52
CA VAL A 51 -0.53 21.09 20.92
C VAL A 51 -1.75 20.88 21.81
N LEU A 52 -1.58 20.66 23.11
CA LEU A 52 -2.66 20.50 24.08
C LEU A 52 -3.56 21.74 24.16
N GLY A 53 -2.95 22.92 24.16
CA GLY A 53 -3.67 24.20 24.17
C GLY A 53 -4.41 24.55 22.87
N GLY A 54 -4.33 23.68 21.83
CA GLY A 54 -4.97 23.93 20.53
C GLY A 54 -4.40 25.16 19.79
N ARG A 55 -3.18 25.63 20.16
CA ARG A 55 -2.56 26.82 19.57
C ARG A 55 -1.89 26.54 18.21
N VAL A 56 -1.70 25.25 17.87
CA VAL A 56 -1.09 24.82 16.61
C VAL A 56 -2.12 24.90 15.49
N SER A 57 -1.78 25.61 14.41
CA SER A 57 -2.66 25.74 13.24
C SER A 57 -1.91 25.46 11.94
N LEU A 58 -1.38 26.49 11.27
CA LEU A 58 -0.68 26.36 9.98
C LEU A 58 0.84 26.28 10.13
N TRP A 59 1.39 26.68 11.25
CA TRP A 59 2.83 26.73 11.52
C TRP A 59 3.13 26.11 12.89
N PRO A 60 4.33 25.50 13.05
CA PRO A 60 4.77 25.01 14.36
C PRO A 60 4.82 26.14 15.39
N VAL A 61 4.36 25.85 16.60
CA VAL A 61 4.45 26.75 17.75
C VAL A 61 5.47 26.16 18.72
N ASP A 62 6.44 26.97 19.13
CA ASP A 62 7.53 26.57 20.03
C ASP A 62 8.21 25.27 19.51
N PHE A 63 8.93 25.38 18.38
CA PHE A 63 9.51 24.25 17.66
C PHE A 63 10.25 23.26 18.57
N SER A 64 9.83 22.00 18.59
CA SER A 64 10.40 20.93 19.38
C SER A 64 10.55 19.63 18.53
N LEU A 65 11.57 18.85 18.88
CA LEU A 65 11.81 17.50 18.34
C LEU A 65 11.58 16.40 19.40
N ASP A 66 10.99 16.75 20.54
CA ASP A 66 10.84 15.81 21.66
C ASP A 66 10.01 14.58 21.28
N GLY A 67 8.97 14.76 20.48
CA GLY A 67 8.19 13.65 19.93
C GLY A 67 9.04 12.70 19.08
N TYR A 68 9.89 13.22 18.21
CA TYR A 68 10.79 12.41 17.38
C TYR A 68 11.86 11.70 18.21
N ASN A 69 12.46 12.39 19.17
CA ASN A 69 13.45 11.82 20.08
C ASN A 69 12.85 10.67 20.91
N ALA A 70 11.65 10.86 21.42
CA ALA A 70 10.95 9.84 22.19
C ALA A 70 10.55 8.61 21.32
N VAL A 71 10.09 8.83 20.09
CA VAL A 71 9.78 7.75 19.14
C VAL A 71 11.06 6.98 18.75
N LEU A 72 12.14 7.66 18.42
CA LEU A 72 13.39 7.04 17.99
C LEU A 72 14.14 6.34 19.14
N SER A 73 13.93 6.79 20.37
CA SER A 73 14.48 6.13 21.57
C SER A 73 13.72 4.89 22.00
N ASN A 74 12.51 4.70 21.47
CA ASN A 74 11.67 3.56 21.80
C ASN A 74 12.11 2.32 21.01
N LYS A 75 12.65 1.32 21.72
CA LYS A 75 13.13 0.06 21.11
C LYS A 75 12.03 -0.70 20.36
N ASP A 76 10.81 -0.65 20.84
CA ASP A 76 9.67 -1.33 20.22
C ASP A 76 9.35 -0.73 18.86
N VAL A 77 9.42 0.60 18.74
CA VAL A 77 9.21 1.30 17.46
C VAL A 77 10.31 0.92 16.45
N GLY A 78 11.58 0.90 16.89
CA GLY A 78 12.70 0.47 16.04
C GLY A 78 12.55 -0.98 15.55
N THR A 79 12.19 -1.89 16.44
CA THR A 79 11.92 -3.30 16.12
C THR A 79 10.73 -3.42 15.17
N GLY A 80 9.65 -2.72 15.45
CA GLY A 80 8.45 -2.69 14.61
C GLY A 80 8.72 -2.18 13.21
N TYR A 81 9.57 -1.15 13.08
CA TYR A 81 9.99 -0.60 11.79
C TYR A 81 10.76 -1.64 10.97
N LEU A 82 11.74 -2.30 11.58
CA LEU A 82 12.52 -3.38 10.92
C LEU A 82 11.62 -4.56 10.51
N ASN A 83 10.71 -4.98 11.38
CA ASN A 83 9.76 -6.04 11.07
C ASN A 83 8.85 -5.64 9.89
N THR A 84 8.31 -4.42 9.91
CA THR A 84 7.47 -3.90 8.81
C THR A 84 8.25 -3.88 7.50
N LEU A 85 9.50 -3.43 7.51
CA LEU A 85 10.36 -3.44 6.34
C LEU A 85 10.58 -4.87 5.82
N ALA A 86 10.89 -5.82 6.72
CA ALA A 86 11.09 -7.22 6.37
C ALA A 86 9.81 -7.85 5.79
N TYR A 87 8.65 -7.65 6.44
CA TYR A 87 7.37 -8.13 5.91
C TYR A 87 7.03 -7.51 4.56
N THR A 88 7.29 -6.22 4.39
CA THR A 88 7.01 -5.51 3.14
C THR A 88 7.89 -6.02 2.00
N VAL A 89 9.21 -6.11 2.20
CA VAL A 89 10.14 -6.51 1.13
C VAL A 89 9.94 -7.99 0.78
N ILE A 90 10.04 -8.87 1.77
CA ILE A 90 9.94 -10.33 1.54
C ILE A 90 8.53 -10.69 1.08
N GLY A 91 7.49 -10.13 1.73
CA GLY A 91 6.11 -10.35 1.35
C GLY A 91 5.82 -9.93 -0.08
N THR A 92 6.24 -8.73 -0.49
CA THR A 92 6.05 -8.23 -1.85
C THR A 92 6.72 -9.13 -2.89
N ILE A 93 7.95 -9.59 -2.65
CA ILE A 93 8.65 -10.50 -3.56
C ILE A 93 7.89 -11.82 -3.69
N VAL A 94 7.46 -12.42 -2.58
CA VAL A 94 6.67 -13.67 -2.58
C VAL A 94 5.35 -13.47 -3.31
N ASN A 95 4.64 -12.39 -3.00
CA ASN A 95 3.32 -12.12 -3.58
C ASN A 95 3.38 -11.89 -5.10
N ILE A 96 4.36 -11.11 -5.58
CA ILE A 96 4.57 -10.91 -7.02
C ILE A 96 4.92 -12.24 -7.70
N SER A 97 5.81 -13.01 -7.11
CA SER A 97 6.24 -14.31 -7.66
C SER A 97 5.06 -15.27 -7.81
N VAL A 98 4.28 -15.46 -6.75
CA VAL A 98 3.10 -16.33 -6.77
C VAL A 98 2.05 -15.80 -7.75
N THR A 99 1.78 -14.50 -7.74
CA THR A 99 0.81 -13.86 -8.64
C THR A 99 1.17 -14.07 -10.10
N MET A 100 2.43 -13.83 -10.49
CA MET A 100 2.87 -13.96 -11.87
C MET A 100 2.92 -15.43 -12.33
N ILE A 101 3.34 -16.35 -11.44
CA ILE A 101 3.33 -17.79 -11.71
C ILE A 101 1.90 -18.31 -11.89
N CYS A 102 0.93 -17.80 -11.14
CA CYS A 102 -0.48 -18.16 -11.30
C CYS A 102 -1.12 -17.48 -12.52
N ALA A 103 -0.81 -16.20 -12.76
CA ALA A 103 -1.42 -15.43 -13.84
C ALA A 103 -1.01 -15.93 -15.23
N TYR A 104 0.28 -16.26 -15.42
CA TYR A 104 0.81 -16.61 -16.74
C TYR A 104 0.16 -17.85 -17.37
N PRO A 105 0.04 -19.02 -16.71
CA PRO A 105 -0.64 -20.18 -17.30
C PRO A 105 -2.10 -19.89 -17.67
N LEU A 106 -2.78 -19.06 -16.90
CA LEU A 106 -4.17 -18.66 -17.14
C LEU A 106 -4.33 -17.75 -18.37
N THR A 107 -3.24 -17.27 -18.97
CA THR A 107 -3.30 -16.58 -20.27
C THR A 107 -3.34 -17.57 -21.45
N ARG A 108 -2.90 -18.82 -21.27
CA ARG A 108 -2.72 -19.80 -22.33
C ARG A 108 -4.04 -20.47 -22.70
N ARG A 109 -4.32 -20.55 -24.01
CA ARG A 109 -5.54 -21.21 -24.52
C ARG A 109 -5.48 -22.72 -24.37
N GLU A 110 -4.29 -23.27 -24.39
CA GLU A 110 -4.00 -24.71 -24.29
C GLU A 110 -4.18 -25.25 -22.86
N LEU A 111 -4.32 -24.39 -21.84
CA LEU A 111 -4.52 -24.83 -20.46
C LEU A 111 -5.89 -25.48 -20.33
N PRO A 112 -5.97 -26.80 -20.00
CA PRO A 112 -7.24 -27.46 -19.78
C PRO A 112 -7.96 -26.85 -18.58
N PHE A 113 -9.29 -26.82 -18.63
CA PHE A 113 -10.14 -26.27 -17.56
C PHE A 113 -9.84 -24.82 -17.15
N ARG A 114 -9.17 -24.03 -18.00
CA ARG A 114 -8.83 -22.63 -17.72
C ARG A 114 -10.02 -21.82 -17.22
N GLY A 115 -11.22 -22.01 -17.84
CA GLY A 115 -12.45 -21.32 -17.45
C GLY A 115 -12.89 -21.69 -16.04
N LEU A 116 -12.86 -22.98 -15.69
CA LEU A 116 -13.21 -23.47 -14.36
C LEU A 116 -12.23 -22.94 -13.29
N ILE A 117 -10.92 -22.99 -13.57
CA ILE A 117 -9.90 -22.47 -12.65
C ILE A 117 -10.12 -20.97 -12.42
N MET A 118 -10.37 -20.18 -13.47
CA MET A 118 -10.69 -18.75 -13.34
C MET A 118 -11.97 -18.52 -12.55
N PHE A 119 -13.00 -19.31 -12.77
CA PHE A 119 -14.26 -19.24 -12.01
C PHE A 119 -13.99 -19.49 -10.52
N LEU A 120 -13.24 -20.54 -10.17
CA LEU A 120 -12.91 -20.86 -8.78
C LEU A 120 -12.13 -19.71 -8.10
N PHE A 121 -11.11 -19.15 -8.76
CA PHE A 121 -10.42 -17.98 -8.23
C PHE A 121 -11.38 -16.80 -8.04
N THR A 122 -12.17 -16.46 -9.04
CA THR A 122 -13.10 -15.32 -8.95
C THR A 122 -14.19 -15.56 -7.89
N PHE A 123 -14.65 -16.81 -7.73
CA PHE A 123 -15.60 -17.19 -6.68
C PHE A 123 -15.04 -16.85 -5.28
N THR A 124 -13.76 -17.14 -5.02
CA THR A 124 -13.14 -16.82 -3.72
C THR A 124 -12.99 -15.32 -3.44
N MET A 125 -13.12 -14.43 -4.44
CA MET A 125 -13.17 -12.98 -4.20
C MET A 125 -14.46 -12.55 -3.50
N PHE A 126 -15.57 -13.23 -3.78
CA PHE A 126 -16.88 -12.87 -3.28
C PHE A 126 -17.32 -13.75 -2.08
N PHE A 127 -16.79 -14.95 -1.99
CA PHE A 127 -17.15 -15.95 -0.98
C PHE A 127 -15.92 -16.32 -0.14
N GLY A 128 -15.74 -15.64 0.99
CA GLY A 128 -14.68 -15.94 1.96
C GLY A 128 -15.18 -16.83 3.09
N GLY A 129 -14.30 -17.63 3.68
CA GLY A 129 -14.60 -18.48 4.83
C GLY A 129 -14.79 -17.74 6.16
N GLY A 130 -14.54 -16.41 6.18
CA GLY A 130 -14.61 -15.60 7.39
C GLY A 130 -13.38 -15.71 8.28
N LEU A 131 -13.37 -14.88 9.32
CA LEU A 131 -12.22 -14.74 10.21
C LEU A 131 -11.93 -16.00 11.04
N ILE A 132 -12.98 -16.61 11.60
CA ILE A 132 -12.84 -17.78 12.48
C ILE A 132 -12.27 -18.96 11.71
N ALA A 133 -12.82 -19.28 10.54
CA ALA A 133 -12.33 -20.36 9.69
C ALA A 133 -10.87 -20.13 9.26
N SER A 134 -10.52 -18.90 8.90
CA SER A 134 -9.14 -18.53 8.55
C SER A 134 -8.19 -18.70 9.74
N TYR A 135 -8.60 -18.27 10.94
CA TYR A 135 -7.80 -18.43 12.14
C TYR A 135 -7.56 -19.90 12.50
N LEU A 136 -8.61 -20.73 12.45
CA LEU A 136 -8.49 -22.17 12.74
C LEU A 136 -7.58 -22.87 11.73
N ASN A 137 -7.68 -22.53 10.44
CA ASN A 137 -6.81 -23.07 9.41
C ASN A 137 -5.35 -22.70 9.64
N ILE A 138 -5.04 -21.44 9.94
CA ILE A 138 -3.68 -20.97 10.24
C ILE A 138 -3.14 -21.60 11.51
N SER A 139 -4.00 -21.77 12.53
CA SER A 139 -3.65 -22.47 13.78
C SER A 139 -3.31 -23.94 13.54
N ASN A 140 -4.12 -24.65 12.76
CA ASN A 140 -3.87 -26.06 12.40
C ASN A 140 -2.58 -26.25 11.57
N LEU A 141 -2.21 -25.25 10.79
CA LEU A 141 -0.94 -25.22 10.06
C LEU A 141 0.26 -24.83 10.94
N HIS A 142 0.07 -24.65 12.24
CA HIS A 142 1.10 -24.21 13.20
C HIS A 142 1.82 -22.91 12.80
N MET A 143 1.14 -22.01 12.10
CA MET A 143 1.71 -20.76 11.64
C MET A 143 1.55 -19.59 12.62
N ILE A 144 0.71 -19.74 13.66
CA ILE A 144 0.48 -18.71 14.69
C ILE A 144 1.83 -18.28 15.29
N ASN A 145 2.01 -16.99 15.46
CA ASN A 145 3.21 -16.37 16.02
C ASN A 145 4.51 -16.69 15.25
N THR A 146 4.43 -16.85 13.94
CA THR A 146 5.59 -17.01 13.05
C THR A 146 5.75 -15.82 12.12
N PHE A 147 6.95 -15.61 11.57
CA PHE A 147 7.19 -14.61 10.53
C PHE A 147 6.31 -14.84 9.29
N TRP A 148 6.13 -16.11 8.91
CA TRP A 148 5.43 -16.50 7.69
C TRP A 148 3.92 -16.28 7.75
N VAL A 149 3.32 -16.16 8.93
CA VAL A 149 1.88 -15.87 9.06
C VAL A 149 1.51 -14.49 8.50
N MET A 150 2.46 -13.56 8.47
CA MET A 150 2.25 -12.22 7.90
C MET A 150 2.34 -12.18 6.37
N ILE A 151 2.83 -13.26 5.75
CA ILE A 151 3.11 -13.30 4.30
C ILE A 151 2.26 -14.34 3.57
N LEU A 152 2.30 -15.61 4.03
CA LEU A 152 1.74 -16.73 3.27
C LEU A 152 0.21 -16.74 3.17
N PRO A 153 -0.58 -16.39 4.19
CA PRO A 153 -2.04 -16.38 4.06
C PRO A 153 -2.55 -15.38 3.00
N GLY A 154 -1.79 -14.31 2.78
CA GLY A 154 -2.06 -13.30 1.75
C GLY A 154 -1.13 -13.37 0.54
N ALA A 155 -0.51 -14.55 0.28
CA ALA A 155 0.52 -14.67 -0.76
C ALA A 155 0.05 -14.33 -2.18
N MET A 156 -1.25 -14.38 -2.45
CA MET A 156 -1.83 -13.97 -3.73
C MET A 156 -3.18 -13.29 -3.52
N SER A 157 -3.33 -12.11 -4.10
CA SER A 157 -4.64 -11.47 -4.30
C SER A 157 -5.19 -11.89 -5.66
N VAL A 158 -6.42 -12.42 -5.69
CA VAL A 158 -7.08 -12.81 -6.94
C VAL A 158 -7.26 -11.59 -7.85
N TYR A 159 -7.57 -10.42 -7.30
CA TYR A 159 -7.65 -9.17 -8.05
C TYR A 159 -6.33 -8.87 -8.78
N ASN A 160 -5.21 -8.92 -8.07
CA ASN A 160 -3.88 -8.68 -8.66
C ASN A 160 -3.51 -9.75 -9.69
N MET A 161 -3.91 -10.99 -9.49
CA MET A 161 -3.72 -12.07 -10.44
C MET A 161 -4.51 -11.84 -11.75
N VAL A 162 -5.78 -11.41 -11.65
CA VAL A 162 -6.60 -11.06 -12.81
C VAL A 162 -6.01 -9.87 -13.55
N LEU A 163 -5.52 -8.86 -12.82
CA LEU A 163 -4.87 -7.69 -13.39
C LEU A 163 -3.60 -8.09 -14.17
N ALA A 164 -2.73 -8.91 -13.56
CA ALA A 164 -1.51 -9.41 -14.21
C ALA A 164 -1.83 -10.25 -15.46
N ARG A 165 -2.82 -11.15 -15.36
CA ARG A 165 -3.28 -11.96 -16.48
C ARG A 165 -3.77 -11.07 -17.63
N THR A 166 -4.61 -10.09 -17.34
CA THR A 166 -5.17 -9.16 -18.35
C THR A 166 -4.05 -8.37 -19.03
N PHE A 167 -3.09 -7.86 -18.25
CA PHE A 167 -1.93 -7.16 -18.80
C PHE A 167 -1.13 -8.06 -19.75
N ILE A 168 -0.79 -9.28 -19.35
CA ILE A 168 -0.05 -10.22 -20.22
C ILE A 168 -0.80 -10.47 -21.53
N GLN A 169 -2.14 -10.68 -21.46
CA GLN A 169 -2.96 -10.94 -22.64
C GLN A 169 -3.07 -9.75 -23.60
N SER A 170 -3.11 -8.53 -23.06
CA SER A 170 -3.28 -7.31 -23.88
C SER A 170 -1.98 -6.74 -24.41
N SER A 171 -0.88 -6.90 -23.66
CA SER A 171 0.39 -6.23 -23.94
C SER A 171 1.43 -7.12 -24.62
N ILE A 172 1.33 -8.45 -24.47
CA ILE A 172 2.28 -9.40 -25.08
C ILE A 172 1.60 -10.12 -26.24
N PRO A 173 1.99 -9.85 -27.50
CA PRO A 173 1.40 -10.50 -28.67
C PRO A 173 1.59 -12.03 -28.64
N ASN A 174 0.56 -12.75 -29.10
CA ASN A 174 0.63 -14.22 -29.18
C ASN A 174 1.70 -14.70 -30.18
N ASP A 175 1.96 -13.91 -31.23
CA ASP A 175 2.95 -14.20 -32.27
C ASP A 175 4.35 -14.42 -31.68
N LEU A 176 4.70 -13.70 -30.61
CA LEU A 176 5.96 -13.90 -29.89
C LEU A 176 6.06 -15.30 -29.26
N MET A 177 4.94 -15.84 -28.80
CA MET A 177 4.92 -17.20 -28.26
C MET A 177 5.02 -18.23 -29.36
N GLU A 178 4.37 -18.01 -30.52
CA GLU A 178 4.45 -18.92 -31.67
C GLU A 178 5.87 -18.96 -32.23
N ALA A 179 6.52 -17.82 -32.39
CA ALA A 179 7.92 -17.73 -32.80
C ALA A 179 8.85 -18.46 -31.82
N ALA A 180 8.69 -18.20 -30.53
CA ALA A 180 9.49 -18.85 -29.47
C ALA A 180 9.31 -20.39 -29.45
N ARG A 181 8.10 -20.89 -29.78
CA ARG A 181 7.87 -22.34 -29.91
C ARG A 181 8.56 -22.96 -31.10
N ILE A 182 8.61 -22.25 -32.24
CA ILE A 182 9.38 -22.69 -33.41
C ILE A 182 10.87 -22.82 -33.07
N ASP A 183 11.38 -21.88 -32.24
CA ASP A 183 12.75 -21.89 -31.72
C ASP A 183 12.98 -22.94 -30.60
N GLY A 184 12.02 -23.82 -30.30
CA GLY A 184 12.11 -24.83 -29.26
C GLY A 184 12.07 -24.31 -27.81
N CYS A 185 11.54 -23.09 -27.59
CA CYS A 185 11.46 -22.53 -26.28
C CYS A 185 10.34 -23.17 -25.44
N SER A 186 10.68 -23.67 -24.24
CA SER A 186 9.67 -24.16 -23.30
C SER A 186 8.85 -23.03 -22.67
N TYR A 187 7.63 -23.35 -22.17
CA TYR A 187 6.76 -22.38 -21.48
C TYR A 187 7.45 -21.68 -20.30
N THR A 188 8.21 -22.43 -19.51
CA THR A 188 8.96 -21.88 -18.37
C THR A 188 10.05 -20.91 -18.84
N ARG A 189 10.80 -21.28 -19.87
CA ARG A 189 11.85 -20.42 -20.44
C ARG A 189 11.24 -19.15 -21.05
N TYR A 190 10.11 -19.27 -21.74
CA TYR A 190 9.36 -18.14 -22.29
C TYR A 190 8.89 -17.19 -21.17
N PHE A 191 8.37 -17.72 -20.06
CA PHE A 191 7.95 -16.92 -18.92
C PHE A 191 9.09 -16.07 -18.35
N PHE A 192 10.23 -16.69 -18.03
CA PHE A 192 11.34 -15.97 -17.40
C PHE A 192 12.12 -15.08 -18.36
N LYS A 193 12.27 -15.46 -19.65
CA LYS A 193 13.09 -14.72 -20.61
C LYS A 193 12.32 -13.69 -21.44
N ILE A 194 11.01 -13.84 -21.58
CA ILE A 194 10.23 -12.98 -22.46
C ILE A 194 9.11 -12.28 -21.65
N VAL A 195 8.25 -13.04 -20.95
CA VAL A 195 7.09 -12.45 -20.27
C VAL A 195 7.52 -11.51 -19.16
N LEU A 196 8.36 -11.96 -18.22
CA LEU A 196 8.79 -11.11 -17.10
C LEU A 196 9.53 -9.85 -17.55
N PRO A 197 10.53 -9.88 -18.46
CA PRO A 197 11.20 -8.68 -18.94
C PRO A 197 10.31 -7.72 -19.71
N LEU A 198 9.25 -8.20 -20.35
CA LEU A 198 8.27 -7.36 -21.05
C LEU A 198 7.14 -6.84 -20.13
N SER A 199 7.17 -7.17 -18.85
CA SER A 199 6.12 -6.86 -17.88
C SER A 199 6.50 -5.82 -16.79
N PRO A 200 7.44 -4.86 -16.99
CA PRO A 200 7.86 -3.96 -15.91
C PRO A 200 6.72 -3.09 -15.39
N ALA A 201 5.78 -2.68 -16.25
CA ALA A 201 4.65 -1.85 -15.85
C ALA A 201 3.74 -2.58 -14.86
N ILE A 202 3.34 -3.82 -15.14
CA ILE A 202 2.49 -4.58 -14.22
C ILE A 202 3.25 -5.00 -12.97
N LEU A 203 4.53 -5.34 -13.06
CA LEU A 203 5.36 -5.67 -11.91
C LEU A 203 5.44 -4.50 -10.92
N ALA A 204 5.58 -3.25 -11.42
CA ALA A 204 5.58 -2.06 -10.60
C ALA A 204 4.22 -1.81 -9.91
N VAL A 205 3.10 -2.05 -10.62
CA VAL A 205 1.74 -1.94 -10.05
C VAL A 205 1.54 -2.99 -8.95
N LEU A 206 1.92 -4.23 -9.20
CA LEU A 206 1.84 -5.30 -8.21
C LEU A 206 2.73 -5.01 -6.99
N ALA A 207 3.96 -4.53 -7.23
CA ALA A 207 4.89 -4.16 -6.17
C ALA A 207 4.29 -3.08 -5.26
N LEU A 208 3.68 -2.04 -5.83
CA LEU A 208 3.03 -1.00 -5.05
C LEU A 208 1.84 -1.56 -4.24
N ASN A 209 0.93 -2.29 -4.88
CA ASN A 209 -0.25 -2.81 -4.21
C ASN A 209 0.13 -3.72 -3.03
N TYR A 210 1.07 -4.63 -3.22
CA TYR A 210 1.52 -5.54 -2.16
C TYR A 210 2.36 -4.84 -1.09
N ALA A 211 3.28 -3.95 -1.48
CA ALA A 211 4.11 -3.22 -0.53
C ALA A 211 3.27 -2.33 0.39
N VAL A 212 2.30 -1.59 -0.15
CA VAL A 212 1.37 -0.78 0.66
C VAL A 212 0.50 -1.66 1.56
N GLY A 213 0.05 -2.82 1.06
CA GLY A 213 -0.72 -3.78 1.85
C GLY A 213 0.06 -4.31 3.06
N HIS A 214 1.31 -4.74 2.86
CA HIS A 214 2.18 -5.21 3.95
C HIS A 214 2.57 -4.08 4.90
N TRP A 215 2.90 -2.90 4.38
CA TRP A 215 3.27 -1.75 5.19
C TRP A 215 2.17 -1.35 6.17
N ASN A 216 0.91 -1.40 5.75
CA ASN A 216 -0.26 -1.04 6.56
C ASN A 216 -0.85 -2.22 7.34
N SER A 217 -0.19 -3.36 7.36
CA SER A 217 -0.71 -4.58 7.97
C SER A 217 -0.62 -4.53 9.51
N TYR A 218 -1.72 -4.19 10.17
CA TYR A 218 -1.85 -4.29 11.63
C TYR A 218 -2.82 -5.39 12.07
N PHE A 219 -3.91 -5.59 11.32
CA PHE A 219 -4.98 -6.49 11.72
C PHE A 219 -4.56 -7.96 11.75
N SER A 220 -3.80 -8.40 10.74
CA SER A 220 -3.21 -9.74 10.74
C SER A 220 -2.23 -9.94 11.90
N ALA A 221 -1.41 -8.92 12.19
CA ALA A 221 -0.50 -8.95 13.32
C ALA A 221 -1.23 -9.06 14.66
N LEU A 222 -2.32 -8.28 14.83
CA LEU A 222 -3.15 -8.31 16.04
C LEU A 222 -3.75 -9.69 16.32
N ILE A 223 -4.14 -10.43 15.28
CA ILE A 223 -4.81 -11.72 15.42
C ILE A 223 -3.81 -12.86 15.53
N TYR A 224 -2.72 -12.84 14.78
CA TYR A 224 -1.84 -14.00 14.63
C TYR A 224 -0.53 -13.90 15.39
N LEU A 225 -0.07 -12.70 15.77
CA LEU A 225 1.18 -12.53 16.52
C LEU A 225 0.90 -12.39 18.01
N ARG A 226 1.76 -13.01 18.83
CA ARG A 226 1.72 -12.93 20.30
C ARG A 226 3.00 -12.33 20.87
N ASP A 227 4.10 -12.51 20.17
CA ASP A 227 5.41 -12.05 20.57
C ASP A 227 5.64 -10.61 20.09
N ARG A 228 5.85 -9.71 21.04
CA ARG A 228 6.07 -8.28 20.79
C ARG A 228 7.27 -8.02 19.90
N SER A 229 8.29 -8.87 19.94
CA SER A 229 9.47 -8.76 19.08
C SER A 229 9.17 -8.93 17.58
N ARG A 230 8.00 -9.46 17.23
CA ARG A 230 7.54 -9.68 15.84
C ARG A 230 6.50 -8.68 15.37
N PHE A 231 6.08 -7.76 16.24
CA PHE A 231 5.04 -6.79 15.90
C PHE A 231 5.53 -5.83 14.81
N PRO A 232 4.68 -5.54 13.80
CA PRO A 232 4.94 -4.47 12.85
C PRO A 232 4.68 -3.09 13.47
N LEU A 233 5.23 -2.04 12.87
CA LEU A 233 5.10 -0.66 13.29
C LEU A 233 3.64 -0.21 13.47
N GLN A 234 2.77 -0.61 12.54
CA GLN A 234 1.35 -0.23 12.56
C GLN A 234 0.60 -0.80 13.78
N LEU A 235 1.04 -1.92 14.34
CA LEU A 235 0.45 -2.45 15.56
C LEU A 235 0.86 -1.62 16.78
N PHE A 236 2.12 -1.18 16.86
CA PHE A 236 2.58 -0.24 17.89
C PHE A 236 1.89 1.11 17.78
N LEU A 237 1.74 1.65 16.57
CA LEU A 237 0.99 2.88 16.33
C LEU A 237 -0.45 2.76 16.87
N ARG A 238 -1.12 1.66 16.57
CA ARG A 238 -2.47 1.38 17.07
C ARG A 238 -2.51 1.31 18.60
N GLU A 239 -1.54 0.63 19.23
CA GLU A 239 -1.48 0.55 20.71
C GLU A 239 -1.35 1.93 21.34
N ILE A 240 -0.48 2.78 20.81
CA ILE A 240 -0.29 4.16 21.29
C ILE A 240 -1.58 4.99 21.10
N LEU A 241 -2.24 4.87 19.94
CA LEU A 241 -3.49 5.57 19.67
C LEU A 241 -4.62 5.16 20.63
N ILE A 242 -4.71 3.87 20.98
CA ILE A 242 -5.75 3.37 21.88
C ILE A 242 -5.41 3.67 23.34
N ALA A 243 -4.16 3.54 23.76
CA ALA A 243 -3.74 3.86 25.11
C ALA A 243 -4.15 5.29 25.50
N ASN A 244 -3.98 6.24 24.57
CA ASN A 244 -4.36 7.63 24.78
C ASN A 244 -5.87 7.87 24.93
N THR A 245 -6.72 6.96 24.41
CA THR A 245 -8.19 7.10 24.52
C THR A 245 -8.77 6.43 25.76
N ILE A 246 -8.05 5.52 26.40
CA ILE A 246 -8.56 4.75 27.56
C ILE A 246 -8.18 5.41 28.89
N ASP A 247 -7.09 6.15 28.94
CA ASP A 247 -6.53 6.71 30.19
C ASP A 247 -7.31 7.94 30.73
N ASP A 248 -8.17 8.55 29.94
CA ASP A 248 -8.96 9.73 30.34
C ASP A 248 -9.96 9.48 31.48
N SER A 249 -10.27 8.22 31.80
CA SER A 249 -11.37 7.91 32.73
C SER A 249 -10.93 7.39 34.12
N LEU A 250 -9.63 7.12 34.34
CA LEU A 250 -9.20 6.33 35.50
C LEU A 250 -8.17 6.98 36.42
N LEU A 251 -7.71 8.23 36.22
CA LEU A 251 -6.58 8.79 36.97
C LEU A 251 -6.97 9.99 37.88
N VAL A 252 -6.43 9.96 39.10
CA VAL A 252 -6.82 10.77 40.26
C VAL A 252 -6.08 12.09 40.37
N ASP A 253 -5.04 12.36 39.53
CA ASP A 253 -4.23 13.58 39.63
C ASP A 253 -4.18 14.36 38.31
N PRO A 254 -4.86 15.55 38.24
CA PRO A 254 -5.04 16.29 36.97
C PRO A 254 -3.75 16.80 36.33
N GLU A 255 -2.80 17.32 37.12
CA GLU A 255 -1.65 18.06 36.62
C GLU A 255 -0.56 17.14 36.02
N SER A 256 -0.35 15.97 36.60
CA SER A 256 0.55 14.95 36.05
C SER A 256 -0.05 14.23 34.81
N ASN A 257 -1.37 14.26 34.67
CA ASN A 257 -2.08 13.67 33.55
C ASN A 257 -2.01 14.55 32.28
N GLU A 258 -2.12 15.87 32.43
CA GLU A 258 -2.03 16.80 31.29
C GLU A 258 -0.68 16.71 30.58
N ILE A 259 0.42 16.64 31.33
CA ILE A 259 1.77 16.51 30.77
C ILE A 259 1.96 15.14 30.09
N ARG A 260 1.44 14.06 30.67
CA ARG A 260 1.51 12.73 30.07
C ARG A 260 0.68 12.60 28.80
N GLN A 261 -0.54 13.12 28.80
CA GLN A 261 -1.40 13.17 27.63
C GLN A 261 -0.76 13.98 26.50
N GLY A 262 -0.20 15.15 26.81
CA GLY A 262 0.48 15.96 25.84
C GLY A 262 1.68 15.28 25.20
N LEU A 263 2.50 14.58 26.01
CA LEU A 263 3.63 13.81 25.47
C LEU A 263 3.15 12.67 24.58
N ALA A 264 2.08 11.99 24.95
CA ALA A 264 1.47 10.93 24.17
C ALA A 264 0.87 11.42 22.85
N ASP A 265 0.29 12.63 22.85
CA ASP A 265 -0.24 13.25 21.62
C ASP A 265 0.86 13.67 20.65
N VAL A 266 1.95 14.27 21.13
CA VAL A 266 3.10 14.61 20.27
C VAL A 266 3.79 13.36 19.76
N LEU A 267 3.92 12.31 20.57
CA LEU A 267 4.38 10.97 20.15
C LEU A 267 3.52 10.42 19.02
N LYS A 268 2.20 10.53 19.13
CA LYS A 268 1.25 10.09 18.10
C LYS A 268 1.52 10.78 16.77
N TYR A 269 1.63 12.11 16.75
CA TYR A 269 1.89 12.86 15.52
C TYR A 269 3.25 12.53 14.91
N ALA A 270 4.31 12.47 15.70
CA ALA A 270 5.64 12.11 15.24
C ALA A 270 5.67 10.68 14.67
N LEU A 271 5.00 9.72 15.31
CA LEU A 271 4.93 8.34 14.86
C LEU A 271 4.11 8.20 13.56
N ILE A 272 3.01 8.96 13.40
CA ILE A 272 2.25 9.01 12.14
C ILE A 272 3.14 9.51 11.00
N VAL A 273 3.89 10.58 11.22
CA VAL A 273 4.81 11.11 10.20
C VAL A 273 5.88 10.08 9.84
N ILE A 274 6.56 9.50 10.83
CA ILE A 274 7.61 8.47 10.62
C ILE A 274 7.04 7.25 9.87
N SER A 275 5.85 6.79 10.24
CA SER A 275 5.23 5.62 9.62
C SER A 275 4.74 5.88 8.19
N THR A 276 4.40 7.12 7.85
CA THR A 276 3.85 7.49 6.54
C THR A 276 4.96 7.85 5.53
N LEU A 277 6.07 8.38 6.01
CA LEU A 277 7.17 8.89 5.18
C LEU A 277 7.68 7.88 4.14
N PRO A 278 7.95 6.60 4.45
CA PRO A 278 8.44 5.64 3.46
C PRO A 278 7.46 5.39 2.31
N VAL A 279 6.16 5.36 2.61
CA VAL A 279 5.11 5.19 1.58
C VAL A 279 5.08 6.42 0.67
N LEU A 280 5.15 7.62 1.23
CA LEU A 280 5.22 8.87 0.45
C LEU A 280 6.48 8.94 -0.41
N CYS A 281 7.63 8.51 0.10
CA CYS A 281 8.87 8.47 -0.67
C CYS A 281 8.82 7.45 -1.82
N PHE A 282 8.11 6.34 -1.64
CA PHE A 282 7.98 5.31 -2.68
C PHE A 282 6.99 5.70 -3.79
N TYR A 283 5.98 6.52 -3.48
CA TYR A 283 4.90 6.89 -4.40
C TYR A 283 5.39 7.52 -5.73
N PRO A 284 6.32 8.50 -5.77
CA PRO A 284 6.78 9.10 -7.02
C PRO A 284 7.45 8.09 -7.97
N PHE A 285 8.12 7.07 -7.42
CA PHE A 285 8.71 6.00 -8.23
C PHE A 285 7.64 5.13 -8.87
N ALA A 286 6.58 4.80 -8.14
CA ALA A 286 5.47 4.01 -8.64
C ALA A 286 4.61 4.78 -9.65
N GLN A 287 4.35 6.06 -9.43
CA GLN A 287 3.49 6.92 -10.25
C GLN A 287 3.89 6.93 -11.73
N ARG A 288 5.17 6.98 -12.04
CA ARG A 288 5.63 7.01 -13.45
C ARG A 288 5.28 5.74 -14.23
N TYR A 289 5.23 4.59 -13.55
CA TYR A 289 4.83 3.31 -14.17
C TYR A 289 3.31 3.20 -14.33
N PHE A 290 2.54 3.79 -13.43
CA PHE A 290 1.09 3.91 -13.58
C PHE A 290 0.70 4.72 -14.82
N MET A 291 1.35 5.86 -15.03
CA MET A 291 1.10 6.70 -16.21
C MET A 291 1.37 5.97 -17.53
N GLN A 292 2.38 5.11 -17.57
CA GLN A 292 2.69 4.30 -18.75
C GLN A 292 1.67 3.17 -18.97
N GLY A 293 1.19 2.52 -17.90
CA GLY A 293 0.23 1.42 -17.98
C GLY A 293 -1.17 1.85 -18.43
N ILE A 294 -1.64 2.99 -17.98
CA ILE A 294 -2.95 3.55 -18.35
C ILE A 294 -3.00 3.95 -19.82
N MET A 295 -1.90 4.49 -20.37
CA MET A 295 -1.83 4.89 -21.77
C MET A 295 -1.89 3.70 -22.76
N ILE A 296 -1.40 2.54 -22.39
CA ILE A 296 -1.43 1.33 -23.24
C ILE A 296 -2.87 0.80 -23.38
N GLY A 297 -3.71 0.95 -22.36
CA GLY A 297 -5.11 0.56 -22.38
C GLY A 297 -6.03 1.48 -23.19
N SER A 298 -5.68 2.77 -23.30
CA SER A 298 -6.51 3.80 -23.98
C SER A 298 -6.27 3.92 -25.48
N LEU A 299 -5.18 3.35 -26.01
CA LEU A 299 -4.84 3.42 -27.44
C LEU A 299 -5.46 2.29 -28.30
N LYS A 300 -6.25 1.39 -27.72
CA LYS A 300 -6.94 0.28 -28.41
C LYS A 300 -8.47 0.44 -28.40
N GLY A 301 -8.97 1.66 -28.18
CA GLY A 301 -10.38 2.02 -28.39
C GLY A 301 -10.60 2.74 -29.70
#